data_e9f329c5b5e7bf54aa677db573acc38f
#
_entry.id   e9f329c5b5e7bf54aa677db573acc38f
#
_cell.length_a   1.000
_cell.length_b   1.000
_cell.length_c   1.000
_cell.angle_alpha   90.00
_cell.angle_beta   90.00
_cell.angle_gamma   90.00
#
_symmetry.space_group_name_H-M   'P 1'
#
loop_
_entity.id
_entity.type
_entity.pdbx_description
1 polymer ?
#
loop_
_entity_poly.entity_id
_entity_poly.type
_entity_poly.pdbx_seq_one_letter_code
_entity_poly.pdbx_strand_id
1 'polypeptide(L)'
;MAYKNSPYLSAQNLLFLVIMLAGCQPSSKENEGKTYQSNGVKFKLITTDTFHFNNFVDCNMAEAWIGDTLRIFPGKYGEDPVWGYARDLKFASGFNADEVFSTPADKYIAPSLPLNAPVGQKGLHGAIWFETVYQAQNDSSGRTLYAIYHNENYPETLPFDEETKEGYLDKDWPLGLTDRITPAAVPRIGVMKSTDGGWSWDNKGLFLEDKQPRMILNKHNISKTFAGGIGDPSAVAVGDYLYLFYGEYGYPGIYDPATYTPEKEHSGQCISVARILISDLDQPQGKAKRWDGTGFNAPWDGIGEPIKSLQIPIEKGGGPASSKSGGFHWGPSVSWNTYLNCWVMLMGHVEGQSWIGDKLYISFNYHKDLGINDHSQKWTKPQVLVQKPGHVLWYPSLQPMNTKEDIAAKNTSLKLGKKARLFFKYSNLGKYFSEYVIEFEK
;
A
#
# COMPACT_ATOMS: atom_id res chain seq x y z
N MET A 1 33.24 22.64 -5.07
CA MET A 1 33.29 22.24 -6.49
C MET A 1 31.91 22.43 -7.07
N ALA A 2 31.81 23.28 -8.10
CA ALA A 2 30.55 23.79 -8.62
C ALA A 2 29.93 22.81 -9.63
N TYR A 3 28.68 22.46 -9.48
CA TYR A 3 27.92 21.76 -10.51
C TYR A 3 27.32 22.77 -11.50
N LYS A 4 27.65 22.55 -12.75
CA LYS A 4 27.21 23.34 -13.90
C LYS A 4 25.73 23.12 -14.22
N ASN A 5 25.03 24.22 -14.38
CA ASN A 5 23.70 24.35 -14.98
C ASN A 5 23.73 23.89 -16.44
N SER A 6 22.71 23.18 -16.84
CA SER A 6 22.35 22.99 -18.25
C SER A 6 20.99 23.63 -18.51
N PRO A 7 20.87 24.50 -19.52
CA PRO A 7 19.63 25.20 -19.86
C PRO A 7 18.91 24.52 -21.00
N TYR A 8 17.61 24.29 -20.86
CA TYR A 8 16.70 24.27 -22.01
C TYR A 8 15.50 25.16 -21.76
N LEU A 9 15.65 26.38 -22.19
CA LEU A 9 14.53 27.27 -22.51
C LEU A 9 14.29 27.18 -24.00
N SER A 10 13.09 26.94 -24.44
CA SER A 10 12.60 27.46 -25.70
C SER A 10 11.16 27.97 -25.53
N ALA A 11 11.08 29.29 -25.63
CA ALA A 11 9.85 30.05 -25.77
C ALA A 11 9.35 29.99 -27.21
N GLN A 12 8.03 30.04 -27.35
CA GLN A 12 7.24 30.59 -28.46
C GLN A 12 5.86 29.93 -28.40
N ASN A 13 4.70 30.55 -28.49
CA ASN A 13 4.27 31.85 -29.01
C ASN A 13 2.94 32.21 -28.36
N LEU A 14 2.81 33.46 -28.00
CA LEU A 14 1.54 34.12 -27.68
C LEU A 14 0.70 34.26 -28.96
N LEU A 15 -0.53 33.77 -28.91
CA LEU A 15 -1.55 34.26 -29.86
C LEU A 15 -2.84 34.52 -29.07
N PHE A 16 -3.13 35.81 -28.88
CA PHE A 16 -4.41 36.30 -28.38
C PHE A 16 -5.48 36.13 -29.46
N LEU A 17 -6.55 35.42 -29.13
CA LEU A 17 -7.82 35.53 -29.87
C LEU A 17 -8.94 35.81 -28.86
N VAL A 18 -9.43 37.04 -28.92
CA VAL A 18 -10.64 37.48 -28.21
C VAL A 18 -11.83 36.95 -29.01
N ILE A 19 -12.66 36.07 -28.43
CA ILE A 19 -13.99 35.76 -28.97
C ILE A 19 -15.03 36.03 -27.88
N MET A 20 -16.02 36.78 -28.25
CA MET A 20 -17.13 37.31 -27.49
C MET A 20 -17.97 36.25 -26.81
N LEU A 21 -18.40 36.60 -25.60
CA LEU A 21 -19.40 35.96 -24.79
C LEU A 21 -20.74 35.91 -25.51
N ALA A 22 -21.17 34.69 -25.82
CA ALA A 22 -22.59 34.37 -25.92
C ALA A 22 -22.94 33.48 -24.73
N GLY A 23 -23.80 33.98 -23.87
CA GLY A 23 -24.24 33.23 -22.70
C GLY A 23 -24.98 31.95 -23.05
N CYS A 24 -24.36 30.84 -22.76
CA CYS A 24 -25.06 29.56 -22.60
C CYS A 24 -24.97 29.20 -21.13
N GLN A 25 -26.10 29.17 -20.45
CA GLN A 25 -26.22 28.50 -19.16
C GLN A 25 -25.73 27.07 -19.34
N PRO A 26 -24.84 26.53 -18.49
CA PRO A 26 -24.54 25.12 -18.55
C PRO A 26 -25.76 24.36 -18.07
N SER A 27 -26.45 23.67 -19.00
CA SER A 27 -27.32 22.57 -18.63
C SER A 27 -26.45 21.59 -17.85
N SER A 28 -26.83 21.30 -16.62
CA SER A 28 -26.26 20.20 -15.83
C SER A 28 -26.54 18.89 -16.59
N LYS A 29 -25.64 18.50 -17.49
CA LYS A 29 -25.61 17.12 -17.96
C LYS A 29 -25.24 16.31 -16.73
N GLU A 30 -26.20 15.56 -16.21
CA GLU A 30 -25.87 14.43 -15.33
C GLU A 30 -24.83 13.61 -16.08
N ASN A 31 -23.63 13.54 -15.50
CA ASN A 31 -22.57 12.70 -16.04
C ASN A 31 -23.03 11.26 -15.91
N GLU A 32 -23.55 10.66 -16.97
CA GLU A 32 -23.91 9.25 -17.02
C GLU A 32 -22.66 8.44 -16.74
N GLY A 33 -22.54 7.93 -15.52
CA GLY A 33 -21.42 7.10 -15.10
C GLY A 33 -21.42 5.77 -15.85
N LYS A 34 -20.25 5.24 -16.13
CA LYS A 34 -20.10 3.91 -16.72
C LYS A 34 -20.55 2.85 -15.71
N THR A 35 -21.55 2.03 -16.10
CA THR A 35 -22.05 0.93 -15.27
C THR A 35 -21.19 -0.31 -15.45
N TYR A 36 -20.83 -0.92 -14.35
CA TYR A 36 -20.10 -2.17 -14.26
C TYR A 36 -20.97 -3.24 -13.59
N GLN A 37 -20.76 -4.48 -13.98
CA GLN A 37 -21.34 -5.63 -13.29
C GLN A 37 -20.24 -6.65 -13.04
N SER A 38 -20.00 -6.97 -11.77
CA SER A 38 -19.01 -7.95 -11.37
C SER A 38 -19.62 -8.95 -10.40
N ASN A 39 -19.73 -10.21 -10.83
CA ASN A 39 -20.09 -11.34 -9.97
C ASN A 39 -21.26 -11.06 -9.00
N GLY A 40 -22.32 -10.43 -9.49
CA GLY A 40 -23.53 -10.11 -8.71
C GLY A 40 -23.55 -8.70 -8.12
N VAL A 41 -22.43 -7.97 -8.07
CA VAL A 41 -22.43 -6.56 -7.70
C VAL A 41 -22.53 -5.70 -8.95
N LYS A 42 -23.42 -4.73 -8.92
CA LYS A 42 -23.47 -3.64 -9.87
C LYS A 42 -22.88 -2.39 -9.23
N PHE A 43 -22.18 -1.60 -9.97
CA PHE A 43 -21.74 -0.28 -9.54
C PHE A 43 -21.57 0.66 -10.72
N LYS A 44 -21.67 1.95 -10.43
CA LYS A 44 -21.38 3.02 -11.38
C LYS A 44 -20.09 3.71 -11.00
N LEU A 45 -19.24 3.96 -11.97
CA LEU A 45 -18.08 4.85 -11.84
C LEU A 45 -18.46 6.19 -12.47
N ILE A 46 -18.66 7.20 -11.65
CA ILE A 46 -19.15 8.53 -12.03
C ILE A 46 -17.95 9.47 -12.05
N THR A 47 -17.69 10.10 -13.19
CA THR A 47 -16.66 11.12 -13.30
C THR A 47 -17.10 12.39 -12.57
N THR A 48 -16.21 12.95 -11.77
CA THR A 48 -16.42 14.18 -11.00
C THR A 48 -15.32 15.18 -11.28
N ASP A 49 -15.48 16.40 -10.74
CA ASP A 49 -14.36 17.33 -10.69
C ASP A 49 -13.20 16.74 -9.89
N THR A 50 -11.99 17.09 -10.31
CA THR A 50 -10.78 16.57 -9.67
C THR A 50 -10.65 17.13 -8.25
N PHE A 51 -10.55 16.23 -7.29
CA PHE A 51 -10.27 16.56 -5.90
C PHE A 51 -8.82 16.16 -5.57
N HIS A 52 -7.99 17.16 -5.28
CA HIS A 52 -6.58 16.97 -5.00
C HIS A 52 -6.31 16.75 -3.53
N PHE A 53 -5.43 15.79 -3.25
CA PHE A 53 -4.82 15.66 -1.93
C PHE A 53 -3.56 16.54 -1.87
N ASN A 54 -3.46 17.35 -0.82
CA ASN A 54 -2.43 18.39 -0.72
C ASN A 54 -1.11 17.92 -0.13
N ASN A 55 -0.90 16.61 0.00
CA ASN A 55 0.33 16.07 0.54
C ASN A 55 0.84 14.88 -0.28
N PHE A 56 2.06 14.44 0.04
CA PHE A 56 2.68 13.30 -0.62
C PHE A 56 2.11 11.98 -0.11
N VAL A 57 1.78 11.08 -1.02
CA VAL A 57 1.33 9.71 -0.75
C VAL A 57 2.17 8.73 -1.54
N ASP A 58 2.73 7.77 -0.85
CA ASP A 58 3.47 6.63 -1.43
C ASP A 58 3.19 5.36 -0.62
N CYS A 59 1.94 5.19 -0.22
CA CYS A 59 1.42 4.11 0.60
C CYS A 59 -0.11 4.17 0.59
N ASN A 60 -0.79 3.23 1.25
CA ASN A 60 -2.20 3.36 1.55
C ASN A 60 -2.46 4.56 2.49
N MET A 61 -3.70 5.05 2.54
CA MET A 61 -4.06 6.14 3.43
C MET A 61 -4.41 5.60 4.82
N ALA A 62 -3.47 5.77 5.75
CA ALA A 62 -3.68 5.42 7.16
C ALA A 62 -4.55 6.49 7.85
N GLU A 63 -5.67 6.08 8.45
CA GLU A 63 -6.63 7.01 9.05
C GLU A 63 -7.40 6.41 10.23
N ALA A 64 -7.85 7.26 11.14
CA ALA A 64 -8.69 6.87 12.27
C ALA A 64 -9.55 8.03 12.78
N TRP A 65 -10.72 7.72 13.33
CA TRP A 65 -11.55 8.68 14.05
C TRP A 65 -11.14 8.78 15.52
N ILE A 66 -10.72 9.97 15.94
CA ILE A 66 -10.38 10.27 17.35
C ILE A 66 -11.46 11.19 17.92
N GLY A 67 -12.40 10.60 18.67
CA GLY A 67 -13.62 11.33 19.03
C GLY A 67 -14.42 11.69 17.78
N ASP A 68 -14.68 12.98 17.58
CA ASP A 68 -15.41 13.50 16.42
C ASP A 68 -14.48 14.04 15.32
N THR A 69 -13.21 13.72 15.37
CA THR A 69 -12.21 14.21 14.43
C THR A 69 -11.58 13.06 13.67
N LEU A 70 -11.67 13.08 12.34
CA LEU A 70 -10.91 12.18 11.47
C LEU A 70 -9.46 12.63 11.43
N ARG A 71 -8.53 11.70 11.57
CA ARG A 71 -7.09 11.92 11.50
C ARG A 71 -6.47 11.02 10.43
N ILE A 72 -5.58 11.60 9.62
CA ILE A 72 -4.81 10.87 8.59
C ILE A 72 -3.32 11.01 8.85
N PHE A 73 -2.54 10.01 8.44
CA PHE A 73 -1.10 9.88 8.69
C PHE A 73 -0.31 9.62 7.40
N PRO A 74 -0.30 10.56 6.44
CA PRO A 74 0.44 10.39 5.19
C PRO A 74 1.95 10.64 5.38
N GLY A 75 2.72 10.24 4.37
CA GLY A 75 4.16 10.49 4.31
C GLY A 75 4.99 9.35 4.90
N LYS A 76 6.29 9.56 4.90
CA LYS A 76 7.28 8.61 5.42
C LYS A 76 8.17 9.25 6.48
N TYR A 77 8.80 8.40 7.28
CA TYR A 77 9.92 8.82 8.12
C TYR A 77 11.01 7.76 8.16
N GLY A 78 12.18 8.13 8.63
CA GLY A 78 13.30 7.23 8.81
C GLY A 78 14.36 7.37 7.74
N GLU A 79 15.30 6.44 7.73
CA GLU A 79 16.47 6.47 6.89
C GLU A 79 16.12 6.05 5.46
N ASP A 80 16.58 6.84 4.51
CA ASP A 80 16.48 6.53 3.09
C ASP A 80 17.86 6.79 2.48
N PRO A 81 18.54 5.77 1.95
CA PRO A 81 19.92 5.92 1.46
C PRO A 81 20.02 6.79 0.19
N VAL A 82 18.92 7.03 -0.50
CA VAL A 82 18.88 7.91 -1.69
C VAL A 82 18.58 9.35 -1.30
N TRP A 83 17.59 9.54 -0.42
CA TRP A 83 17.02 10.87 -0.10
C TRP A 83 17.43 11.39 1.28
N GLY A 84 18.17 10.59 2.04
CA GLY A 84 18.56 10.90 3.41
C GLY A 84 17.44 10.66 4.42
N TYR A 85 17.58 11.17 5.64
CA TYR A 85 16.61 10.98 6.68
C TYR A 85 15.35 11.82 6.44
N ALA A 86 14.22 11.15 6.22
CA ALA A 86 12.92 11.77 6.03
C ALA A 86 12.21 12.01 7.37
N ARG A 87 11.41 13.06 7.46
CA ARG A 87 10.47 13.37 8.57
C ARG A 87 9.14 13.89 8.02
N ASP A 88 8.68 13.28 6.95
CA ASP A 88 7.50 13.73 6.24
C ASP A 88 6.21 13.09 6.77
N LEU A 89 6.32 11.99 7.56
CA LEU A 89 5.15 11.42 8.23
C LEU A 89 4.63 12.43 9.25
N LYS A 90 3.47 12.95 8.95
CA LYS A 90 2.76 13.96 9.74
C LYS A 90 1.28 13.63 9.73
N PHE A 91 0.53 14.19 10.64
CA PHE A 91 -0.93 14.02 10.64
C PHE A 91 -1.66 15.34 10.44
N ALA A 92 -2.84 15.24 9.84
CA ALA A 92 -3.85 16.29 9.82
C ALA A 92 -5.13 15.76 10.45
N SER A 93 -5.99 16.66 10.91
CA SER A 93 -7.27 16.31 11.53
C SER A 93 -8.34 17.27 11.06
N GLY A 94 -9.56 16.76 10.89
CA GLY A 94 -10.74 17.53 10.49
C GLY A 94 -12.03 16.79 10.85
N PHE A 95 -13.16 17.43 10.61
CA PHE A 95 -14.47 16.84 10.94
C PHE A 95 -15.02 15.90 9.85
N ASN A 96 -14.36 15.83 8.71
CA ASN A 96 -14.69 14.93 7.61
C ASN A 96 -13.48 14.73 6.66
N ALA A 97 -13.58 13.79 5.72
CA ALA A 97 -12.48 13.47 4.82
C ALA A 97 -12.12 14.63 3.87
N ASP A 98 -13.09 15.37 3.31
CA ASP A 98 -12.81 16.48 2.40
C ASP A 98 -12.02 17.59 3.11
N GLU A 99 -12.37 17.90 4.36
CA GLU A 99 -11.66 18.87 5.18
C GLU A 99 -10.22 18.45 5.45
N VAL A 100 -10.04 17.21 5.88
CA VAL A 100 -8.72 16.67 6.21
C VAL A 100 -7.84 16.59 4.97
N PHE A 101 -8.37 16.10 3.85
CA PHE A 101 -7.60 15.96 2.61
C PHE A 101 -7.27 17.29 1.94
N SER A 102 -8.07 18.33 2.22
CA SER A 102 -7.81 19.69 1.76
C SER A 102 -6.87 20.47 2.67
N THR A 103 -6.45 19.91 3.80
CA THR A 103 -5.55 20.59 4.75
C THR A 103 -4.26 20.97 4.04
N PRO A 104 -3.83 22.27 4.11
CA PRO A 104 -2.55 22.69 3.56
C PRO A 104 -1.38 21.93 4.21
N ALA A 105 -0.37 21.57 3.42
CA ALA A 105 0.76 20.76 3.88
C ALA A 105 1.53 21.39 5.08
N ASP A 106 1.57 22.72 5.17
CA ASP A 106 2.19 23.49 6.27
C ASP A 106 1.39 23.42 7.59
N LYS A 107 0.15 22.93 7.55
CA LYS A 107 -0.71 22.74 8.73
C LYS A 107 -0.65 21.34 9.32
N TYR A 108 0.06 20.45 8.68
CA TYR A 108 0.27 19.10 9.22
C TYR A 108 1.20 19.12 10.42
N ILE A 109 0.91 18.26 11.40
CA ILE A 109 1.61 18.17 12.67
C ILE A 109 2.51 16.93 12.67
N ALA A 110 3.76 17.09 13.05
CA ALA A 110 4.69 15.98 13.23
C ALA A 110 4.42 15.28 14.56
N PRO A 111 4.11 13.97 14.55
CA PRO A 111 4.02 13.18 15.78
C PRO A 111 5.42 12.89 16.34
N SER A 112 5.47 12.49 17.60
CA SER A 112 6.68 11.88 18.17
C SER A 112 6.80 10.44 17.68
N LEU A 113 7.90 10.13 17.01
CA LEU A 113 8.18 8.83 16.39
C LEU A 113 9.47 8.23 16.95
N PRO A 114 9.59 6.90 17.08
CA PRO A 114 10.82 6.26 17.46
C PRO A 114 11.90 6.50 16.39
N LEU A 115 13.12 6.77 16.83
CA LEU A 115 14.24 6.96 15.91
C LEU A 115 14.73 5.63 15.36
N ASN A 116 15.28 5.67 14.13
CA ASN A 116 16.08 4.55 13.65
C ASN A 116 17.27 4.31 14.57
N ALA A 117 17.67 3.05 14.69
CA ALA A 117 18.91 2.70 15.35
C ALA A 117 20.09 3.30 14.55
N PRO A 118 21.20 3.68 15.20
CA PRO A 118 22.40 4.08 14.48
C PRO A 118 22.88 2.99 13.52
N VAL A 119 23.47 3.39 12.41
CA VAL A 119 24.09 2.46 11.46
C VAL A 119 25.05 1.53 12.20
N GLY A 120 24.96 0.24 11.92
CA GLY A 120 25.77 -0.77 12.58
C GLY A 120 25.22 -1.29 13.91
N GLN A 121 24.06 -0.84 14.36
CA GLN A 121 23.41 -1.34 15.58
C GLN A 121 22.10 -2.06 15.24
N LYS A 122 21.70 -3.04 16.06
CA LYS A 122 20.40 -3.71 15.93
C LYS A 122 19.27 -2.73 16.25
N GLY A 123 18.16 -2.82 15.53
CA GLY A 123 16.96 -2.02 15.77
C GLY A 123 16.17 -1.70 14.51
N LEU A 124 15.35 -0.66 14.60
CA LEU A 124 14.55 -0.17 13.48
C LEU A 124 15.44 0.59 12.51
N HIS A 125 15.46 0.20 11.25
CA HIS A 125 16.22 0.84 10.18
C HIS A 125 15.36 1.06 8.96
N GLY A 126 15.78 1.99 8.11
CA GLY A 126 15.15 2.25 6.82
C GLY A 126 13.96 3.20 6.88
N ALA A 127 13.29 3.33 5.76
CA ALA A 127 12.14 4.21 5.62
C ALA A 127 10.84 3.49 6.02
N ILE A 128 9.89 4.24 6.58
CA ILE A 128 8.68 3.71 7.20
C ILE A 128 7.48 4.52 6.74
N TRP A 129 6.44 3.82 6.28
CA TRP A 129 5.15 4.36 5.92
C TRP A 129 4.05 3.70 6.77
N PHE A 130 3.10 4.48 7.27
CA PHE A 130 1.90 3.92 7.87
C PHE A 130 0.91 3.57 6.77
N GLU A 131 0.53 2.29 6.67
CA GLU A 131 -0.37 1.79 5.63
C GLU A 131 -1.82 1.69 6.09
N THR A 132 -2.02 1.26 7.32
CA THR A 132 -3.35 1.11 7.94
C THR A 132 -3.25 1.43 9.41
N VAL A 133 -4.25 2.13 9.93
CA VAL A 133 -4.42 2.31 11.38
C VAL A 133 -5.62 1.49 11.86
N TYR A 134 -5.36 0.54 12.74
CA TYR A 134 -6.37 -0.18 13.50
C TYR A 134 -6.63 0.56 14.82
N GLN A 135 -7.89 0.92 15.07
CA GLN A 135 -8.33 1.54 16.33
C GLN A 135 -8.81 0.44 17.29
N ALA A 136 -8.21 0.37 18.48
CA ALA A 136 -8.55 -0.64 19.47
C ALA A 136 -10.01 -0.49 19.93
N GLN A 137 -10.80 -1.54 19.76
CA GLN A 137 -12.24 -1.50 20.09
C GLN A 137 -12.52 -1.55 21.59
N ASN A 138 -11.57 -2.06 22.37
CA ASN A 138 -11.65 -2.16 23.84
C ASN A 138 -11.26 -0.87 24.56
N ASP A 139 -10.81 0.16 23.84
CA ASP A 139 -10.51 1.48 24.40
C ASP A 139 -11.67 2.44 24.15
N SER A 140 -12.43 2.71 25.22
CA SER A 140 -13.57 3.63 25.17
C SER A 140 -13.17 5.08 24.82
N SER A 141 -11.91 5.47 25.04
CA SER A 141 -11.41 6.79 24.65
C SER A 141 -11.20 6.91 23.13
N GLY A 142 -11.07 5.77 22.43
CA GLY A 142 -10.75 5.70 21.02
C GLY A 142 -9.36 6.22 20.66
N ARG A 143 -8.45 6.37 21.66
CA ARG A 143 -7.11 6.94 21.45
C ARG A 143 -6.03 5.88 21.27
N THR A 144 -6.32 4.62 21.60
CA THR A 144 -5.39 3.52 21.37
C THR A 144 -5.45 3.09 19.91
N LEU A 145 -4.35 3.32 19.21
CA LEU A 145 -4.18 3.05 17.78
C LEU A 145 -3.00 2.12 17.55
N TYR A 146 -3.14 1.24 16.56
CA TYR A 146 -2.04 0.44 16.04
C TYR A 146 -1.86 0.77 14.55
N ALA A 147 -0.73 1.37 14.20
CA ALA A 147 -0.36 1.57 12.81
C ALA A 147 0.41 0.36 12.31
N ILE A 148 -0.11 -0.26 11.26
CA ILE A 148 0.61 -1.28 10.51
C ILE A 148 1.46 -0.52 9.50
N TYR A 149 2.77 -0.70 9.58
CA TYR A 149 3.70 0.03 8.75
C TYR A 149 4.44 -0.86 7.75
N HIS A 150 4.68 -0.32 6.58
CA HIS A 150 5.65 -0.82 5.62
C HIS A 150 7.03 -0.26 6.01
N ASN A 151 8.05 -1.11 6.03
CA ASN A 151 9.41 -0.74 6.31
C ASN A 151 10.31 -1.15 5.14
N GLU A 152 10.81 -0.21 4.38
CA GLU A 152 11.89 -0.46 3.43
C GLU A 152 13.22 -0.50 4.20
N ASN A 153 13.61 -1.71 4.56
CA ASN A 153 14.89 -1.94 5.21
C ASN A 153 16.00 -2.05 4.15
N TYR A 154 17.07 -1.28 4.34
CA TYR A 154 18.20 -1.25 3.42
C TYR A 154 19.39 -2.00 4.02
N PRO A 155 19.61 -3.24 3.59
CA PRO A 155 20.58 -4.14 4.21
C PRO A 155 22.02 -3.68 4.14
N GLU A 156 22.38 -2.93 3.13
CA GLU A 156 23.74 -2.35 2.98
C GLU A 156 24.10 -1.35 4.08
N THR A 157 23.12 -0.87 4.83
CA THR A 157 23.35 0.03 5.98
C THR A 157 23.53 -0.74 7.28
N LEU A 158 23.32 -2.06 7.26
CA LEU A 158 23.39 -2.92 8.44
C LEU A 158 24.70 -3.72 8.49
N PRO A 159 25.24 -4.01 9.68
CA PRO A 159 26.37 -4.92 9.82
C PRO A 159 25.92 -6.34 9.48
N PHE A 160 26.83 -7.10 8.92
CA PHE A 160 26.67 -8.53 8.75
C PHE A 160 27.21 -9.23 10.01
N ASP A 161 26.36 -10.04 10.64
CA ASP A 161 26.71 -10.91 11.76
C ASP A 161 27.09 -12.30 11.22
N GLU A 162 28.36 -12.65 11.31
CA GLU A 162 28.87 -13.93 10.80
C GLU A 162 28.35 -15.16 11.55
N GLU A 163 28.08 -15.01 12.83
CA GLU A 163 27.65 -16.12 13.67
C GLU A 163 26.17 -16.45 13.46
N THR A 164 25.32 -15.45 13.52
CA THR A 164 23.88 -15.62 13.32
C THR A 164 23.50 -15.65 11.84
N LYS A 165 24.42 -15.27 10.93
CA LYS A 165 24.13 -15.02 9.51
C LYS A 165 23.06 -13.94 9.31
N GLU A 166 22.80 -13.13 10.30
CA GLU A 166 21.97 -11.95 10.21
C GLU A 166 22.74 -10.79 9.60
N GLY A 167 22.04 -9.97 8.89
CA GLY A 167 22.61 -8.91 8.08
C GLY A 167 22.51 -9.27 6.61
N TYR A 168 22.81 -8.33 5.77
CA TYR A 168 22.34 -8.40 4.40
C TYR A 168 23.45 -8.18 3.39
N LEU A 169 24.68 -8.05 3.87
CA LEU A 169 25.86 -8.02 3.00
C LEU A 169 26.33 -9.46 2.80
N ASP A 170 26.07 -9.99 1.62
CA ASP A 170 26.77 -11.20 1.17
C ASP A 170 28.19 -10.79 0.77
N LYS A 171 29.21 -11.26 1.51
CA LYS A 171 30.61 -10.98 1.21
C LYS A 171 31.01 -11.49 -0.17
N ASP A 172 30.35 -12.52 -0.61
CA ASP A 172 30.58 -13.17 -1.90
C ASP A 172 29.75 -12.55 -3.02
N TRP A 173 29.06 -11.44 -2.75
CA TRP A 173 28.27 -10.76 -3.74
C TRP A 173 29.14 -10.16 -4.83
N PRO A 174 29.26 -10.82 -6.00
CA PRO A 174 30.28 -10.45 -7.00
C PRO A 174 29.92 -9.16 -7.77
N LEU A 175 28.71 -8.69 -7.65
CA LEU A 175 28.21 -7.59 -8.48
C LEU A 175 28.22 -6.25 -7.78
N GLY A 176 28.99 -6.08 -6.79
CA GLY A 176 29.11 -4.79 -6.11
C GLY A 176 27.86 -3.92 -6.14
N LEU A 177 27.57 -3.26 -5.09
CA LEU A 177 26.47 -2.29 -5.02
C LEU A 177 26.62 -1.14 -6.04
N THR A 178 27.78 -1.05 -6.68
CA THR A 178 28.16 0.02 -7.61
C THR A 178 27.35 0.06 -8.90
N ASP A 179 26.74 -1.05 -9.30
CA ASP A 179 25.94 -1.11 -10.52
C ASP A 179 24.46 -0.70 -10.30
N ARG A 180 24.14 -0.27 -9.11
CA ARG A 180 22.76 0.13 -8.77
C ARG A 180 22.55 1.62 -8.91
N ILE A 181 21.43 1.98 -9.49
CA ILE A 181 20.94 3.35 -9.49
C ILE A 181 20.37 3.69 -8.09
N THR A 182 19.77 2.72 -7.43
CA THR A 182 19.21 2.84 -6.06
C THR A 182 19.59 1.61 -5.24
N PRO A 183 19.82 1.74 -3.92
CA PRO A 183 19.98 0.62 -3.02
C PRO A 183 18.76 -0.32 -3.09
N ALA A 184 18.98 -1.63 -2.95
CA ALA A 184 17.87 -2.57 -2.85
C ALA A 184 17.33 -2.57 -1.42
N ALA A 185 16.02 -2.57 -1.30
CA ALA A 185 15.33 -2.75 -0.04
C ALA A 185 14.82 -4.18 0.11
N VAL A 186 14.71 -4.64 1.36
CA VAL A 186 13.89 -5.78 1.74
C VAL A 186 12.71 -5.23 2.53
N PRO A 187 11.57 -5.11 1.92
CA PRO A 187 10.40 -4.62 2.63
C PRO A 187 9.99 -5.60 3.74
N ARG A 188 9.61 -5.05 4.87
CA ARG A 188 9.09 -5.74 6.05
C ARG A 188 7.84 -5.01 6.53
N ILE A 189 7.06 -5.67 7.39
CA ILE A 189 5.86 -5.08 7.95
C ILE A 189 5.94 -5.14 9.47
N GLY A 190 5.66 -4.03 10.13
CA GLY A 190 5.69 -3.94 11.57
C GLY A 190 4.49 -3.19 12.14
N VAL A 191 4.52 -3.01 13.46
CA VAL A 191 3.45 -2.41 14.25
C VAL A 191 4.00 -1.27 15.10
N MET A 192 3.37 -0.11 15.00
CA MET A 192 3.53 1.01 15.95
C MET A 192 2.25 1.11 16.78
N LYS A 193 2.38 1.51 18.05
CA LYS A 193 1.26 1.78 18.94
C LYS A 193 1.26 3.22 19.41
N SER A 194 0.10 3.84 19.41
CA SER A 194 -0.18 5.11 20.08
C SER A 194 -1.26 4.89 21.15
N THR A 195 -1.16 5.59 22.27
CA THR A 195 -2.20 5.64 23.32
C THR A 195 -2.79 7.04 23.49
N ASP A 196 -2.37 7.99 22.68
CA ASP A 196 -2.75 9.40 22.75
C ASP A 196 -3.44 9.91 21.47
N GLY A 197 -3.92 8.98 20.62
CA GLY A 197 -4.60 9.30 19.37
C GLY A 197 -3.65 9.69 18.24
N GLY A 198 -2.40 9.22 18.27
CA GLY A 198 -1.42 9.41 17.22
C GLY A 198 -0.49 10.61 17.38
N TRP A 199 -0.45 11.23 18.56
CA TRP A 199 0.54 12.25 18.89
C TRP A 199 1.92 11.68 19.13
N SER A 200 1.98 10.49 19.74
CA SER A 200 3.21 9.74 19.93
C SER A 200 3.03 8.27 19.57
N TRP A 201 4.11 7.63 19.13
CA TRP A 201 4.10 6.24 18.68
C TRP A 201 5.30 5.49 19.25
N ASP A 202 5.05 4.24 19.67
CA ASP A 202 6.06 3.29 20.10
C ASP A 202 6.14 2.13 19.12
N ASN A 203 7.36 1.72 18.75
CA ASN A 203 7.55 0.53 17.92
C ASN A 203 7.29 -0.75 18.76
N LYS A 204 6.41 -1.61 18.25
CA LYS A 204 6.08 -2.91 18.88
C LYS A 204 6.84 -4.07 18.24
N GLY A 205 7.54 -3.82 17.15
CA GLY A 205 8.32 -4.82 16.43
C GLY A 205 7.69 -5.26 15.12
N LEU A 206 8.31 -6.25 14.51
CA LEU A 206 7.88 -6.75 13.22
C LEU A 206 6.65 -7.65 13.34
N PHE A 207 5.73 -7.45 12.42
CA PHE A 207 4.55 -8.29 12.22
C PHE A 207 4.90 -9.45 11.28
N LEU A 208 5.51 -9.13 10.14
CA LEU A 208 5.99 -10.08 9.13
C LEU A 208 7.36 -9.65 8.61
N GLU A 209 8.19 -10.63 8.29
CA GLU A 209 9.44 -10.43 7.57
C GLU A 209 9.76 -11.64 6.67
N ASP A 210 10.70 -11.47 5.75
CA ASP A 210 11.25 -12.56 4.96
C ASP A 210 12.56 -13.05 5.62
N LYS A 211 12.64 -14.36 5.85
CA LYS A 211 13.81 -15.02 6.45
C LYS A 211 15.03 -15.10 5.54
N GLN A 212 14.86 -14.82 4.26
CA GLN A 212 15.91 -15.06 3.28
C GLN A 212 16.67 -13.78 2.91
N PRO A 213 17.52 -13.25 3.80
CA PRO A 213 18.25 -12.02 3.53
C PRO A 213 19.13 -12.08 2.28
N ARG A 214 19.61 -13.28 1.91
CA ARG A 214 20.44 -13.48 0.71
C ARG A 214 19.74 -13.18 -0.62
N MET A 215 18.42 -13.22 -0.63
CA MET A 215 17.64 -12.80 -1.80
C MET A 215 17.83 -11.35 -2.18
N ILE A 216 18.17 -10.52 -1.22
CA ILE A 216 18.29 -9.08 -1.36
C ILE A 216 19.27 -8.69 -2.45
N LEU A 217 20.36 -9.40 -2.48
CA LEU A 217 21.46 -9.13 -3.40
C LEU A 217 21.41 -10.05 -4.64
N ASN A 218 20.25 -10.64 -4.90
CA ASN A 218 20.05 -11.52 -6.02
C ASN A 218 20.42 -10.83 -7.35
N LYS A 219 21.49 -11.29 -8.00
CA LYS A 219 21.92 -10.79 -9.30
C LYS A 219 20.88 -10.95 -10.41
N HIS A 220 19.92 -11.84 -10.21
CA HIS A 220 18.82 -12.11 -11.14
C HIS A 220 17.63 -11.16 -10.90
N ASN A 221 17.61 -10.44 -9.77
CA ASN A 221 16.63 -9.39 -9.53
C ASN A 221 16.96 -8.16 -10.37
N ILE A 222 16.39 -8.12 -11.55
CA ILE A 222 16.60 -7.04 -12.50
C ILE A 222 15.82 -5.77 -12.17
N SER A 223 14.82 -5.84 -11.28
CA SER A 223 14.11 -4.64 -10.81
C SER A 223 15.00 -3.75 -9.95
N LYS A 224 15.96 -4.36 -9.26
CA LYS A 224 16.94 -3.69 -8.38
C LYS A 224 16.32 -2.83 -7.26
N THR A 225 15.01 -2.90 -7.09
CA THR A 225 14.28 -2.12 -6.08
C THR A 225 14.00 -2.96 -4.85
N PHE A 226 13.30 -4.08 -5.04
CA PHE A 226 13.05 -5.05 -3.97
C PHE A 226 13.72 -6.37 -4.32
N ALA A 227 14.34 -6.97 -3.34
CA ALA A 227 15.06 -8.21 -3.50
C ALA A 227 14.47 -9.29 -2.58
N GLY A 228 13.20 -9.60 -2.76
CA GLY A 228 12.40 -10.36 -1.84
C GLY A 228 11.67 -9.45 -0.84
N GLY A 229 11.19 -9.99 0.26
CA GLY A 229 10.42 -9.26 1.26
C GLY A 229 8.94 -9.17 0.98
N ILE A 230 8.28 -8.28 1.69
CA ILE A 230 6.82 -8.12 1.68
C ILE A 230 6.46 -6.65 1.87
N GLY A 231 5.45 -6.16 1.17
CA GLY A 231 5.15 -4.73 1.25
C GLY A 231 3.69 -4.34 0.99
N ASP A 232 3.46 -3.06 1.10
CA ASP A 232 2.20 -2.37 0.78
C ASP A 232 0.96 -3.02 1.41
N PRO A 233 0.92 -3.20 2.74
CA PRO A 233 -0.16 -3.94 3.38
C PRO A 233 -1.44 -3.12 3.55
N SER A 234 -2.58 -3.81 3.51
CA SER A 234 -3.87 -3.31 4.02
C SER A 234 -4.39 -4.24 5.09
N ALA A 235 -4.78 -3.71 6.25
CA ALA A 235 -5.20 -4.51 7.38
C ALA A 235 -6.67 -4.28 7.74
N VAL A 236 -7.39 -5.38 8.05
CA VAL A 236 -8.79 -5.33 8.50
C VAL A 236 -9.00 -6.28 9.68
N ALA A 237 -9.80 -5.83 10.65
CA ALA A 237 -10.16 -6.64 11.81
C ALA A 237 -11.41 -7.50 11.53
N VAL A 238 -11.32 -8.79 11.81
CA VAL A 238 -12.44 -9.73 11.72
C VAL A 238 -12.40 -10.68 12.92
N GLY A 239 -13.42 -10.63 13.76
CA GLY A 239 -13.42 -11.34 15.04
C GLY A 239 -12.22 -10.94 15.89
N ASP A 240 -11.51 -11.92 16.43
CA ASP A 240 -10.34 -11.71 17.27
C ASP A 240 -9.04 -11.47 16.51
N TYR A 241 -9.09 -11.47 15.18
CA TYR A 241 -7.90 -11.38 14.33
C TYR A 241 -7.83 -10.06 13.54
N LEU A 242 -6.61 -9.55 13.41
CA LEU A 242 -6.25 -8.58 12.38
C LEU A 242 -5.70 -9.36 11.18
N TYR A 243 -6.35 -9.21 10.03
CA TYR A 243 -5.93 -9.78 8.74
C TYR A 243 -5.16 -8.74 7.97
N LEU A 244 -4.06 -9.17 7.37
CA LEU A 244 -3.16 -8.35 6.61
C LEU A 244 -3.07 -8.88 5.19
N PHE A 245 -3.50 -8.10 4.22
CA PHE A 245 -3.31 -8.36 2.79
C PHE A 245 -2.08 -7.58 2.34
N TYR A 246 -1.15 -8.23 1.66
CA TYR A 246 0.15 -7.64 1.32
C TYR A 246 0.73 -8.22 0.04
N GLY A 247 1.68 -7.50 -0.58
CA GLY A 247 2.50 -8.01 -1.67
C GLY A 247 3.55 -8.97 -1.14
N GLU A 248 3.57 -10.22 -1.65
CA GLU A 248 4.60 -11.20 -1.35
C GLU A 248 5.65 -11.19 -2.47
N TYR A 249 6.88 -10.87 -2.13
CA TYR A 249 8.02 -10.77 -3.06
C TYR A 249 9.11 -11.80 -2.74
N GLY A 250 8.87 -12.65 -1.73
CA GLY A 250 9.82 -13.67 -1.27
C GLY A 250 10.10 -14.76 -2.30
N TYR A 251 11.27 -15.36 -2.19
CA TYR A 251 11.64 -16.51 -3.00
C TYR A 251 11.23 -17.80 -2.28
N PRO A 252 10.43 -18.67 -2.92
CA PRO A 252 9.99 -19.90 -2.27
C PRO A 252 11.16 -20.88 -2.17
N GLY A 253 11.59 -21.14 -0.95
CA GLY A 253 12.70 -22.06 -0.67
C GLY A 253 14.02 -21.34 -0.43
N ILE A 254 15.14 -22.04 -0.60
CA ILE A 254 16.48 -21.50 -0.43
C ILE A 254 16.98 -20.98 -1.78
N TYR A 255 17.32 -19.70 -1.82
CA TYR A 255 17.92 -19.11 -3.00
C TYR A 255 19.33 -19.65 -3.21
N ASP A 256 19.57 -20.21 -4.40
CA ASP A 256 20.88 -20.63 -4.87
C ASP A 256 21.14 -19.99 -6.25
N PRO A 257 22.12 -19.09 -6.36
CA PRO A 257 22.40 -18.41 -7.61
C PRO A 257 22.87 -19.35 -8.74
N ALA A 258 23.38 -20.53 -8.41
CA ALA A 258 23.84 -21.51 -9.41
C ALA A 258 22.66 -22.28 -10.05
N THR A 259 21.56 -22.43 -9.32
CA THR A 259 20.39 -23.19 -9.77
C THR A 259 19.14 -22.32 -9.95
N TYR A 260 19.27 -21.00 -9.78
CA TYR A 260 18.16 -20.07 -9.94
C TYR A 260 17.61 -20.11 -11.36
N THR A 261 16.28 -20.16 -11.45
CA THR A 261 15.51 -19.82 -12.65
C THR A 261 14.28 -19.01 -12.27
N PRO A 262 13.78 -18.11 -13.15
CA PRO A 262 12.59 -17.30 -12.86
C PRO A 262 11.35 -18.13 -12.48
N GLU A 263 11.24 -19.35 -12.97
CA GLU A 263 10.12 -20.26 -12.70
C GLU A 263 10.10 -20.77 -11.25
N LYS A 264 11.22 -20.64 -10.54
CA LYS A 264 11.31 -20.97 -9.11
C LYS A 264 10.79 -19.84 -8.21
N GLU A 265 10.62 -18.65 -8.72
CA GLU A 265 9.95 -17.58 -7.97
C GLU A 265 8.44 -17.85 -7.87
N HIS A 266 7.78 -17.16 -6.95
CA HIS A 266 6.32 -17.17 -6.94
C HIS A 266 5.80 -16.72 -8.30
N SER A 267 5.17 -17.65 -9.03
CA SER A 267 4.56 -17.31 -10.31
C SER A 267 3.45 -16.28 -10.09
N GLY A 268 3.63 -15.10 -10.69
CA GLY A 268 2.68 -14.02 -10.54
C GLY A 268 2.68 -13.49 -9.12
N GLN A 269 3.84 -13.04 -8.63
CA GLN A 269 3.92 -12.34 -7.36
C GLN A 269 2.66 -11.53 -7.15
N CYS A 270 1.90 -11.85 -6.15
CA CYS A 270 0.59 -11.29 -6.01
C CYS A 270 0.28 -11.06 -4.54
N ILE A 271 -0.94 -10.69 -4.29
CA ILE A 271 -1.43 -10.45 -2.95
C ILE A 271 -1.54 -11.78 -2.19
N SER A 272 -0.86 -11.85 -1.06
CA SER A 272 -1.02 -12.88 -0.04
C SER A 272 -1.77 -12.33 1.17
N VAL A 273 -2.00 -13.18 2.17
CA VAL A 273 -2.67 -12.79 3.41
C VAL A 273 -2.04 -13.45 4.63
N ALA A 274 -1.94 -12.68 5.71
CA ALA A 274 -1.56 -13.18 7.02
C ALA A 274 -2.58 -12.75 8.07
N ARG A 275 -2.51 -13.31 9.28
CA ARG A 275 -3.31 -12.85 10.41
C ARG A 275 -2.53 -12.95 11.73
N ILE A 276 -2.95 -12.13 12.69
CA ILE A 276 -2.48 -12.16 14.06
C ILE A 276 -3.67 -11.99 15.00
N LEU A 277 -3.62 -12.54 16.21
CA LEU A 277 -4.59 -12.17 17.23
C LEU A 277 -4.41 -10.69 17.59
N ILE A 278 -5.51 -9.95 17.69
CA ILE A 278 -5.48 -8.53 18.06
C ILE A 278 -4.83 -8.34 19.44
N SER A 279 -5.01 -9.31 20.33
CA SER A 279 -4.36 -9.33 21.65
C SER A 279 -2.82 -9.41 21.61
N ASP A 280 -2.25 -9.86 20.49
CA ASP A 280 -0.81 -10.04 20.32
C ASP A 280 -0.13 -8.80 19.69
N LEU A 281 -0.88 -7.76 19.32
CA LEU A 281 -0.33 -6.57 18.65
C LEU A 281 0.69 -5.79 19.47
N ASP A 282 0.71 -5.94 20.78
CA ASP A 282 1.73 -5.33 21.65
C ASP A 282 3.08 -6.06 21.61
N GLN A 283 3.10 -7.31 21.14
CA GLN A 283 4.28 -8.15 20.95
C GLN A 283 4.09 -9.03 19.70
N PRO A 284 4.08 -8.45 18.50
CA PRO A 284 3.63 -9.15 17.29
C PRO A 284 4.64 -10.17 16.75
N GLN A 285 5.92 -10.00 17.07
CA GLN A 285 7.00 -10.82 16.50
C GLN A 285 6.82 -12.31 16.86
N GLY A 286 6.83 -13.15 15.85
CA GLY A 286 6.65 -14.60 15.99
C GLY A 286 5.20 -15.07 16.13
N LYS A 287 4.22 -14.16 16.19
CA LYS A 287 2.81 -14.48 16.49
C LYS A 287 1.94 -14.60 15.23
N ALA A 288 2.26 -13.85 14.21
CA ALA A 288 1.49 -13.89 12.97
C ALA A 288 1.61 -15.25 12.26
N LYS A 289 0.58 -15.60 11.51
CA LYS A 289 0.54 -16.75 10.62
C LYS A 289 0.18 -16.29 9.22
N ARG A 290 0.94 -16.78 8.24
CA ARG A 290 0.70 -16.54 6.82
C ARG A 290 -0.14 -17.65 6.21
N TRP A 291 -0.84 -17.31 5.13
CA TRP A 291 -1.56 -18.25 4.30
C TRP A 291 -0.58 -19.15 3.55
N ASP A 292 -0.78 -20.47 3.61
CA ASP A 292 0.03 -21.49 2.94
C ASP A 292 -0.69 -22.15 1.75
N GLY A 293 -1.78 -21.54 1.26
CA GLY A 293 -2.62 -22.09 0.20
C GLY A 293 -3.77 -22.96 0.72
N THR A 294 -3.70 -23.42 1.97
CA THR A 294 -4.71 -24.28 2.61
C THR A 294 -5.20 -23.74 3.95
N GLY A 295 -4.42 -22.89 4.59
CA GLY A 295 -4.73 -22.31 5.89
C GLY A 295 -3.70 -21.28 6.35
N PHE A 296 -3.84 -20.80 7.58
CA PHE A 296 -2.87 -19.91 8.20
C PHE A 296 -1.83 -20.69 9.01
N ASN A 297 -1.00 -21.47 8.31
CA ASN A 297 -0.04 -22.39 8.92
C ASN A 297 1.42 -21.97 8.74
N ALA A 298 1.73 -21.19 7.68
CA ALA A 298 3.08 -20.70 7.44
C ALA A 298 3.51 -19.70 8.55
N PRO A 299 4.78 -19.75 8.97
CA PRO A 299 5.28 -18.87 10.03
C PRO A 299 5.35 -17.40 9.58
N TRP A 300 5.42 -16.49 10.55
CA TRP A 300 5.48 -15.03 10.36
C TRP A 300 6.67 -14.58 9.50
N ASP A 301 7.76 -15.33 9.56
CA ASP A 301 9.02 -15.10 8.86
C ASP A 301 9.25 -16.09 7.68
N GLY A 302 8.21 -16.85 7.32
CA GLY A 302 8.20 -17.71 6.14
C GLY A 302 7.72 -16.98 4.90
N ILE A 303 7.35 -17.74 3.87
CA ILE A 303 6.77 -17.22 2.64
C ILE A 303 5.28 -17.55 2.62
N GLY A 304 4.45 -16.57 2.24
CA GLY A 304 3.02 -16.76 2.07
C GLY A 304 2.68 -17.23 0.65
N GLU A 305 1.65 -18.07 0.55
CA GLU A 305 1.11 -18.45 -0.75
C GLU A 305 0.15 -17.38 -1.29
N PRO A 306 0.11 -17.18 -2.60
CA PRO A 306 -0.80 -16.23 -3.23
C PRO A 306 -2.27 -16.58 -3.02
N ILE A 307 -3.12 -15.56 -2.95
CA ILE A 307 -4.57 -15.72 -3.11
C ILE A 307 -4.85 -16.02 -4.59
N LYS A 308 -5.06 -17.29 -4.94
CA LYS A 308 -5.14 -17.78 -6.33
C LYS A 308 -6.11 -16.99 -7.22
N SER A 309 -7.27 -16.57 -6.68
CA SER A 309 -8.26 -15.82 -7.46
C SER A 309 -7.78 -14.41 -7.85
N LEU A 310 -6.77 -13.88 -7.15
CA LEU A 310 -6.19 -12.55 -7.41
C LEU A 310 -4.93 -12.63 -8.30
N GLN A 311 -4.44 -13.82 -8.61
CA GLN A 311 -3.29 -13.97 -9.51
C GLN A 311 -3.68 -13.70 -10.97
N ILE A 312 -2.74 -13.14 -11.71
CA ILE A 312 -2.80 -13.12 -13.17
C ILE A 312 -2.19 -14.43 -13.66
N PRO A 313 -2.94 -15.29 -14.35
CA PRO A 313 -2.41 -16.56 -14.84
C PRO A 313 -1.24 -16.32 -15.81
N ILE A 314 -0.25 -17.23 -15.81
CA ILE A 314 0.95 -17.13 -16.66
C ILE A 314 0.56 -17.03 -18.14
N GLU A 315 -0.41 -17.84 -18.59
CA GLU A 315 -0.91 -17.82 -19.97
C GLU A 315 -1.63 -16.50 -20.36
N LYS A 316 -1.85 -15.62 -19.38
CA LYS A 316 -2.41 -14.26 -19.55
C LYS A 316 -1.42 -13.14 -19.26
N GLY A 317 -0.14 -13.47 -19.24
CA GLY A 317 0.94 -12.53 -19.00
C GLY A 317 1.31 -12.35 -17.54
N GLY A 318 0.83 -13.23 -16.63
CA GLY A 318 1.28 -13.25 -15.25
C GLY A 318 2.75 -13.65 -15.13
N GLY A 319 3.40 -13.22 -14.07
CA GLY A 319 4.79 -13.59 -13.82
C GLY A 319 5.39 -12.84 -12.63
N PRO A 320 6.58 -13.22 -12.20
CA PRO A 320 7.26 -12.58 -11.09
C PRO A 320 7.76 -11.18 -11.44
N ALA A 321 7.98 -10.34 -10.43
CA ALA A 321 8.51 -8.99 -10.58
C ALA A 321 9.90 -8.95 -11.23
N SER A 322 10.68 -10.03 -11.09
CA SER A 322 11.99 -10.17 -11.74
C SER A 322 11.91 -10.38 -13.24
N SER A 323 10.77 -10.80 -13.79
CA SER A 323 10.60 -10.96 -15.23
C SER A 323 10.44 -9.60 -15.93
N LYS A 324 10.81 -9.53 -17.21
CA LYS A 324 10.69 -8.29 -17.99
C LYS A 324 9.26 -7.90 -18.29
N SER A 325 8.32 -8.85 -18.29
CA SER A 325 6.95 -8.67 -18.75
C SER A 325 5.91 -9.37 -17.87
N GLY A 326 6.30 -9.90 -16.72
CA GLY A 326 5.38 -10.54 -15.81
C GLY A 326 4.46 -9.53 -15.14
N GLY A 327 3.15 -9.68 -15.35
CA GLY A 327 2.15 -8.83 -14.72
C GLY A 327 1.66 -9.41 -13.41
N PHE A 328 1.43 -8.57 -12.39
CA PHE A 328 0.84 -8.98 -11.11
C PHE A 328 0.03 -7.85 -10.48
N HIS A 329 -0.89 -8.22 -9.60
CA HIS A 329 -1.63 -7.25 -8.77
C HIS A 329 -0.84 -6.96 -7.49
N TRP A 330 -0.87 -5.70 -7.04
CA TRP A 330 -0.17 -5.25 -5.84
C TRP A 330 -0.88 -4.08 -5.15
N GLY A 331 -0.36 -3.65 -3.98
CA GLY A 331 -0.87 -2.50 -3.25
C GLY A 331 -2.37 -2.65 -2.92
N PRO A 332 -2.77 -3.72 -2.20
CA PRO A 332 -4.17 -3.93 -1.87
C PRO A 332 -4.69 -2.85 -0.94
N SER A 333 -5.93 -2.40 -1.16
CA SER A 333 -6.70 -1.58 -0.24
C SER A 333 -8.04 -2.26 0.02
N VAL A 334 -8.27 -2.69 1.26
CA VAL A 334 -9.41 -3.54 1.64
C VAL A 334 -10.38 -2.77 2.52
N SER A 335 -11.66 -2.80 2.16
CA SER A 335 -12.74 -2.10 2.84
C SER A 335 -13.93 -3.02 3.09
N TRP A 336 -14.59 -2.88 4.24
CA TRP A 336 -15.92 -3.43 4.45
C TRP A 336 -16.99 -2.50 3.89
N ASN A 337 -17.77 -2.94 2.92
CA ASN A 337 -18.87 -2.18 2.39
C ASN A 337 -20.18 -2.55 3.12
N THR A 338 -20.69 -1.64 3.95
CA THR A 338 -21.87 -1.86 4.77
C THR A 338 -23.16 -1.93 3.95
N TYR A 339 -23.20 -1.26 2.81
CA TYR A 339 -24.35 -1.27 1.91
C TYR A 339 -24.46 -2.61 1.18
N LEU A 340 -23.36 -3.12 0.59
CA LEU A 340 -23.33 -4.41 -0.10
C LEU A 340 -23.26 -5.59 0.87
N ASN A 341 -22.79 -5.35 2.10
CA ASN A 341 -22.51 -6.37 3.11
C ASN A 341 -21.44 -7.37 2.61
N CYS A 342 -20.37 -6.85 2.03
CA CYS A 342 -19.22 -7.62 1.53
C CYS A 342 -17.93 -6.82 1.66
N TRP A 343 -16.81 -7.52 1.54
CA TRP A 343 -15.49 -6.90 1.42
C TRP A 343 -15.25 -6.45 -0.01
N VAL A 344 -14.60 -5.32 -0.15
CA VAL A 344 -14.14 -4.74 -1.42
C VAL A 344 -12.62 -4.61 -1.34
N MET A 345 -11.91 -5.08 -2.34
CA MET A 345 -10.47 -4.88 -2.48
C MET A 345 -10.20 -4.12 -3.76
N LEU A 346 -9.49 -3.01 -3.64
CA LEU A 346 -8.84 -2.36 -4.76
C LEU A 346 -7.38 -2.80 -4.83
N MET A 347 -6.81 -2.78 -6.03
CA MET A 347 -5.41 -3.12 -6.26
C MET A 347 -4.87 -2.45 -7.52
N GLY A 348 -3.59 -2.14 -7.52
CA GLY A 348 -2.87 -1.75 -8.71
C GLY A 348 -2.50 -2.97 -9.56
N HIS A 349 -2.06 -2.69 -10.79
CA HIS A 349 -1.45 -3.65 -11.68
C HIS A 349 -0.08 -3.14 -12.07
N VAL A 350 0.91 -3.99 -12.02
CA VAL A 350 2.26 -3.68 -12.48
C VAL A 350 2.73 -4.71 -13.49
N GLU A 351 3.56 -4.28 -14.41
CA GLU A 351 4.16 -5.11 -15.44
C GLU A 351 5.68 -5.12 -15.25
N GLY A 352 6.19 -6.29 -14.89
CA GLY A 352 7.61 -6.56 -14.77
C GLY A 352 8.34 -5.67 -13.76
N GLN A 353 9.61 -5.54 -14.00
CA GLN A 353 10.58 -4.93 -13.10
C GLN A 353 10.48 -3.41 -12.94
N SER A 354 9.71 -2.74 -13.78
CA SER A 354 9.63 -1.26 -13.78
C SER A 354 8.52 -0.72 -12.90
N TRP A 355 7.71 -1.58 -12.28
CA TRP A 355 6.54 -1.21 -11.46
C TRP A 355 5.56 -0.30 -12.21
N ILE A 356 5.50 -0.45 -13.54
CA ILE A 356 4.63 0.32 -14.40
C ILE A 356 3.32 -0.42 -14.59
N GLY A 357 2.20 0.29 -14.41
CA GLY A 357 0.88 -0.24 -14.71
C GLY A 357 -0.14 0.88 -14.82
N ASP A 358 -0.98 0.80 -15.84
CA ASP A 358 -1.98 1.83 -16.20
C ASP A 358 -3.40 1.47 -15.75
N LYS A 359 -3.53 0.43 -14.89
CA LYS A 359 -4.83 -0.13 -14.50
C LYS A 359 -4.98 -0.23 -13.00
N LEU A 360 -6.18 0.03 -12.53
CA LEU A 360 -6.66 -0.31 -11.20
C LEU A 360 -7.74 -1.38 -11.33
N TYR A 361 -7.76 -2.29 -10.36
CA TYR A 361 -8.69 -3.40 -10.31
C TYR A 361 -9.55 -3.37 -9.06
N ILE A 362 -10.71 -4.02 -9.13
CA ILE A 362 -11.62 -4.23 -8.03
C ILE A 362 -11.99 -5.71 -7.92
N SER A 363 -12.08 -6.20 -6.69
CA SER A 363 -12.50 -7.56 -6.35
C SER A 363 -13.41 -7.53 -5.12
N PHE A 364 -14.25 -8.53 -4.95
CA PHE A 364 -15.22 -8.64 -3.86
C PHE A 364 -15.08 -9.97 -3.13
N ASN A 365 -15.37 -9.97 -1.81
CA ASN A 365 -15.52 -11.18 -1.03
C ASN A 365 -16.79 -11.09 -0.20
N TYR A 366 -17.75 -12.00 -0.43
CA TYR A 366 -19.06 -12.00 0.19
C TYR A 366 -19.09 -12.69 1.56
N HIS A 367 -17.99 -13.32 1.96
CA HIS A 367 -17.88 -13.95 3.27
C HIS A 367 -17.47 -12.90 4.31
N LYS A 368 -18.35 -12.64 5.30
CA LYS A 368 -18.09 -11.67 6.37
C LYS A 368 -16.81 -11.99 7.15
N ASP A 369 -16.53 -13.29 7.30
CA ASP A 369 -15.37 -13.83 7.97
C ASP A 369 -14.17 -14.03 7.01
N LEU A 370 -14.19 -13.43 5.83
CA LEU A 370 -13.18 -13.57 4.77
C LEU A 370 -13.01 -15.03 4.26
N GLY A 371 -13.95 -15.92 4.54
CA GLY A 371 -13.87 -17.33 4.16
C GLY A 371 -12.93 -18.17 5.04
N ILE A 372 -12.71 -17.74 6.29
CA ILE A 372 -11.76 -18.38 7.21
C ILE A 372 -12.12 -19.83 7.52
N ASN A 373 -13.42 -20.12 7.65
CA ASN A 373 -13.89 -21.42 8.13
C ASN A 373 -13.88 -22.51 7.06
N ASP A 374 -13.75 -22.17 5.80
CA ASP A 374 -13.71 -23.12 4.69
C ASP A 374 -12.35 -23.17 3.97
N HIS A 375 -11.32 -22.65 4.63
CA HIS A 375 -9.94 -22.65 4.13
C HIS A 375 -9.77 -22.06 2.72
N SER A 376 -10.67 -21.18 2.29
CA SER A 376 -10.62 -20.57 0.97
C SER A 376 -10.67 -19.05 1.05
N GLN A 377 -9.77 -18.42 0.34
CA GLN A 377 -9.79 -16.98 0.12
C GLN A 377 -10.73 -16.68 -1.06
N LYS A 378 -12.01 -16.50 -0.77
CA LYS A 378 -13.07 -16.38 -1.78
C LYS A 378 -13.22 -14.98 -2.35
N TRP A 379 -12.14 -14.43 -2.83
CA TRP A 379 -12.20 -13.21 -3.63
C TRP A 379 -12.69 -13.51 -5.04
N THR A 380 -13.51 -12.62 -5.59
CA THR A 380 -13.91 -12.69 -6.99
C THR A 380 -12.71 -12.40 -7.89
N LYS A 381 -12.77 -12.85 -9.14
CA LYS A 381 -11.73 -12.50 -10.11
C LYS A 381 -11.66 -10.99 -10.28
N PRO A 382 -10.46 -10.37 -10.20
CA PRO A 382 -10.30 -8.94 -10.36
C PRO A 382 -10.82 -8.44 -11.71
N GLN A 383 -11.51 -7.31 -11.68
CA GLN A 383 -11.98 -6.60 -12.87
C GLN A 383 -11.32 -5.24 -12.97
N VAL A 384 -11.02 -4.80 -14.18
CA VAL A 384 -10.51 -3.45 -14.43
C VAL A 384 -11.56 -2.43 -14.01
N LEU A 385 -11.20 -1.58 -13.07
CA LEU A 385 -12.01 -0.47 -12.58
C LEU A 385 -11.71 0.82 -13.36
N VAL A 386 -10.41 1.14 -13.45
CA VAL A 386 -9.90 2.32 -14.17
C VAL A 386 -8.74 1.87 -15.06
N GLN A 387 -8.66 2.45 -16.25
CA GLN A 387 -7.48 2.37 -17.10
C GLN A 387 -7.14 3.76 -17.64
N LYS A 388 -5.86 4.13 -17.52
CA LYS A 388 -5.31 5.42 -17.98
C LYS A 388 -4.03 5.17 -18.78
N PRO A 389 -4.15 4.88 -20.09
CA PRO A 389 -2.98 4.63 -20.93
C PRO A 389 -1.95 5.77 -20.85
N GLY A 390 -0.67 5.42 -20.73
CA GLY A 390 0.42 6.38 -20.59
C GLY A 390 0.64 6.93 -19.17
N HIS A 391 -0.14 6.47 -18.19
CA HIS A 391 0.04 6.81 -16.78
C HIS A 391 0.42 5.58 -15.96
N VAL A 392 1.03 5.82 -14.81
CA VAL A 392 1.33 4.80 -13.81
C VAL A 392 0.41 5.03 -12.62
N LEU A 393 -0.48 4.07 -12.35
CA LEU A 393 -1.50 4.17 -11.33
C LEU A 393 -1.15 3.33 -10.10
N TRP A 394 -0.98 3.98 -8.94
CA TRP A 394 -0.62 3.33 -7.68
C TRP A 394 -1.60 3.70 -6.56
N TYR A 395 -1.61 2.90 -5.50
CA TYR A 395 -2.28 3.13 -4.21
C TYR A 395 -3.75 3.53 -4.33
N PRO A 396 -4.60 2.70 -4.97
CA PRO A 396 -6.03 2.99 -5.01
C PRO A 396 -6.64 2.89 -3.62
N SER A 397 -7.51 3.84 -3.27
CA SER A 397 -8.24 3.86 -2.01
C SER A 397 -9.67 4.37 -2.22
N LEU A 398 -10.61 3.79 -1.49
CA LEU A 398 -11.97 4.30 -1.41
C LEU A 398 -12.13 5.11 -0.13
N GLN A 399 -12.64 6.33 -0.26
CA GLN A 399 -12.88 7.23 0.86
C GLN A 399 -14.38 7.56 0.99
N PRO A 400 -14.92 7.70 2.19
CA PRO A 400 -16.32 8.04 2.39
C PRO A 400 -16.67 9.41 1.77
N MET A 401 -17.96 9.62 1.48
CA MET A 401 -18.49 10.82 0.81
C MET A 401 -18.83 11.97 1.75
N ASN A 402 -18.51 11.90 3.03
CA ASN A 402 -18.85 12.91 4.03
C ASN A 402 -20.35 13.20 4.18
N THR A 403 -21.19 12.23 3.86
CA THR A 403 -22.62 12.33 4.21
C THR A 403 -22.78 12.34 5.72
N LYS A 404 -23.93 12.80 6.20
CA LYS A 404 -24.23 12.73 7.64
C LYS A 404 -24.16 11.29 8.16
N GLU A 405 -24.54 10.33 7.35
CA GLU A 405 -24.49 8.91 7.63
C GLU A 405 -23.04 8.42 7.72
N ASP A 406 -22.17 8.80 6.80
CA ASP A 406 -20.75 8.42 6.82
C ASP A 406 -20.04 8.97 8.06
N ILE A 407 -20.29 10.24 8.40
CA ILE A 407 -19.70 10.90 9.57
C ILE A 407 -20.22 10.25 10.86
N ALA A 408 -21.53 10.03 10.96
CA ALA A 408 -22.15 9.41 12.13
C ALA A 408 -21.68 7.96 12.34
N ALA A 409 -21.46 7.23 11.23
CA ALA A 409 -20.94 5.85 11.25
C ALA A 409 -19.43 5.79 11.44
N LYS A 410 -18.74 6.95 11.48
CA LYS A 410 -17.25 7.06 11.51
C LYS A 410 -16.61 6.21 10.41
N ASN A 411 -17.16 6.33 9.19
CA ASN A 411 -16.62 5.62 8.04
C ASN A 411 -15.21 6.14 7.69
N THR A 412 -14.39 5.26 7.17
CA THR A 412 -13.01 5.49 6.71
C THR A 412 -12.78 4.68 5.44
N SER A 413 -11.56 4.68 4.90
CA SER A 413 -11.18 3.76 3.82
C SER A 413 -11.38 2.28 4.18
N LEU A 414 -11.44 1.94 5.46
CA LEU A 414 -11.67 0.56 5.91
C LEU A 414 -13.16 0.18 6.02
N LYS A 415 -14.06 1.19 6.06
CA LYS A 415 -15.51 0.99 6.24
C LYS A 415 -16.28 1.99 5.41
N LEU A 416 -17.05 1.52 4.44
CA LEU A 416 -17.71 2.32 3.43
C LEU A 416 -19.23 2.11 3.43
N GLY A 417 -19.94 3.11 2.90
CA GLY A 417 -21.37 3.06 2.59
C GLY A 417 -21.66 2.74 1.13
N LYS A 418 -22.78 3.29 0.62
CA LYS A 418 -23.24 3.11 -0.75
C LYS A 418 -22.38 3.80 -1.79
N LYS A 419 -21.79 4.96 -1.44
CA LYS A 419 -20.93 5.76 -2.31
C LYS A 419 -19.58 5.97 -1.66
N ALA A 420 -18.55 6.03 -2.50
CA ALA A 420 -17.20 6.35 -2.06
C ALA A 420 -16.45 7.12 -3.14
N ARG A 421 -15.55 7.99 -2.72
CA ARG A 421 -14.61 8.69 -3.60
C ARG A 421 -13.44 7.76 -3.89
N LEU A 422 -13.10 7.55 -5.16
CA LEU A 422 -11.96 6.74 -5.56
C LEU A 422 -10.72 7.63 -5.69
N PHE A 423 -9.78 7.46 -4.78
CA PHE A 423 -8.45 8.07 -4.84
C PHE A 423 -7.42 7.12 -5.43
N PHE A 424 -6.43 7.67 -6.12
CA PHE A 424 -5.24 6.95 -6.57
C PHE A 424 -4.12 7.92 -6.94
N LYS A 425 -2.90 7.41 -7.01
CA LYS A 425 -1.72 8.18 -7.37
C LYS A 425 -1.39 8.00 -8.84
N TYR A 426 -1.19 9.12 -9.55
CA TYR A 426 -0.41 9.12 -10.78
C TYR A 426 1.06 9.21 -10.41
N SER A 427 1.73 8.07 -10.34
CA SER A 427 3.11 8.00 -9.84
C SER A 427 4.07 8.80 -10.69
N ASN A 428 3.95 8.73 -12.01
CA ASN A 428 4.76 9.50 -12.95
C ASN A 428 4.54 11.03 -12.87
N LEU A 429 3.48 11.48 -12.20
CA LEU A 429 3.18 12.90 -11.96
C LEU A 429 3.37 13.31 -10.51
N GLY A 430 3.64 12.36 -9.60
CA GLY A 430 3.75 12.61 -8.17
C GLY A 430 2.45 13.15 -7.53
N LYS A 431 1.28 12.89 -8.11
CA LYS A 431 0.00 13.44 -7.68
C LYS A 431 -0.94 12.35 -7.18
N TYR A 432 -1.58 12.60 -6.04
CA TYR A 432 -2.65 11.79 -5.48
C TYR A 432 -3.95 12.57 -5.49
N PHE A 433 -4.99 11.99 -6.08
CA PHE A 433 -6.27 12.69 -6.24
C PHE A 433 -7.41 11.73 -6.58
N SER A 434 -8.64 12.28 -6.61
CA SER A 434 -9.84 11.61 -7.07
C SER A 434 -10.45 12.34 -8.28
N GLU A 435 -10.84 11.57 -9.27
CA GLU A 435 -11.62 12.01 -10.44
C GLU A 435 -12.95 11.25 -10.53
N TYR A 436 -13.20 10.32 -9.60
CA TYR A 436 -14.34 9.41 -9.67
C TYR A 436 -15.01 9.22 -8.32
N VAL A 437 -16.30 9.06 -8.39
CA VAL A 437 -17.11 8.48 -7.31
C VAL A 437 -17.62 7.12 -7.78
N ILE A 438 -17.48 6.12 -6.94
CA ILE A 438 -18.12 4.82 -7.13
C ILE A 438 -19.45 4.80 -6.37
N GLU A 439 -20.52 4.39 -7.04
CA GLU A 439 -21.82 4.16 -6.44
C GLU A 439 -22.21 2.69 -6.61
N PHE A 440 -22.35 1.98 -5.50
CA PHE A 440 -22.72 0.58 -5.46
C PHE A 440 -24.24 0.40 -5.58
N GLU A 441 -24.66 -0.65 -6.29
CA GLU A 441 -26.07 -1.03 -6.48
C GLU A 441 -26.25 -2.49 -6.01
N LYS A 442 -27.39 -2.75 -5.33
CA LYS A 442 -27.84 -4.11 -4.96
C LYS A 442 -28.58 -4.77 -6.08
#